data_a7c5f6525f73935c21360b0002901607
#
_entry.id   a7c5f6525f73935c21360b0002901607
#
_cell.length_a   1.000
_cell.length_b   1.000
_cell.length_c   1.000
_cell.angle_alpha   90.00
_cell.angle_beta   90.00
_cell.angle_gamma   90.00
#
_symmetry.space_group_name_H-M   'P 1'
#
loop_
_entity.id
_entity.type
_entity.pdbx_description
1 polymer ?
#
loop_
_entity_poly.entity_id
_entity_poly.type
_entity_poly.pdbx_seq_one_letter_code
_entity_poly.pdbx_strand_id
1 'polypeptide(L)'
;MLRKRIAAISAAIIMSASMSAAALPAGAVQTDNNTAIVMGATRVTVTFDANGGNCSTGSKIVTYGQKYGTLPSATRSGYSFLGWYNASGKKVTADTVCTNGVSHTLTAKWQKKATKCTLKFNGNGGNVSYKSKTYTAGKIIGSMPTAKKSGYVFKGWYTKKSGGTRVGYSTVLSTVKNRTLYAHWSVPTQSTLKYKFDNTYEGFDYSYDYTIPVGAYKYMFGDTDGFWLWYYYGQEWAGNCYGMSTTSTMFNTSTFKIQSFNKKKLFPKDLSINDYSKTYGMTLREFIELMQISQLDNGIQNTFNKHINKYADIIKNVRNCKNGKGKPTVMCLFQDGSGHAIVAYDVKKIGTTYRVYCYDCNWPDDKSYIDIYSRNGHFTGFSFNSGIPSWGDYGVLRSSDGGQLTYVTQSSFYKVWKNRAHKSKYSTLSLDAQNAEIYNSNGVLCAAVKDGVFESYTDEIFEAKTIDMDLASKLIYLPEGDYVLVNKDDSELSASLHLDESTCTVKSLASVVKLSVNGDPDVKISAMAGDSYSVTVNGEGSEYTAEGYVDADGTLIVENDGEEFTPNETPADDADAEEEAVTDLDSSSAAE
;
A
#
# COMPACT_ATOMS: atom_id res chain seq x y z
N MET A 1 -9.01 -10.49 23.66
CA MET A 1 -9.28 -11.90 23.98
C MET A 1 -8.29 -12.81 23.27
N LEU A 2 -7.69 -13.67 24.01
CA LEU A 2 -6.50 -14.47 23.80
C LEU A 2 -6.68 -15.46 22.64
N ARG A 3 -5.91 -15.34 21.56
CA ARG A 3 -5.84 -16.38 20.53
C ARG A 3 -4.90 -17.50 21.00
N LYS A 4 -5.50 -18.64 21.30
CA LYS A 4 -4.78 -19.89 21.59
C LYS A 4 -4.05 -20.37 20.33
N ARG A 5 -2.72 -20.42 20.38
CA ARG A 5 -1.91 -21.18 19.44
C ARG A 5 -2.04 -22.64 19.79
N ILE A 6 -2.54 -23.44 18.87
CA ILE A 6 -2.47 -24.90 18.96
C ILE A 6 -1.11 -25.31 18.35
N ALA A 7 -0.19 -25.66 19.20
CA ALA A 7 1.03 -26.36 18.81
C ALA A 7 0.69 -27.86 18.72
N ALA A 8 0.85 -28.45 17.55
CA ALA A 8 0.79 -29.89 17.37
C ALA A 8 2.06 -30.49 18.00
N ILE A 9 1.89 -31.13 19.14
CA ILE A 9 2.92 -31.95 19.77
C ILE A 9 2.81 -33.33 19.13
N SER A 10 3.78 -33.68 18.31
CA SER A 10 3.98 -35.06 17.90
C SER A 10 4.51 -35.86 19.11
N ALA A 11 3.63 -36.61 19.72
CA ALA A 11 4.04 -37.58 20.74
C ALA A 11 4.81 -38.73 20.08
N ALA A 12 6.12 -38.74 20.26
CA ALA A 12 6.93 -39.94 20.01
C ALA A 12 6.62 -40.93 21.13
N ILE A 13 5.89 -41.97 20.81
CA ILE A 13 5.74 -43.15 21.68
C ILE A 13 7.06 -43.91 21.66
N ILE A 14 7.83 -43.76 22.71
CA ILE A 14 8.96 -44.66 23.00
C ILE A 14 8.36 -45.94 23.57
N MET A 15 8.15 -46.91 22.70
CA MET A 15 8.03 -48.30 23.18
C MET A 15 9.42 -48.81 23.56
N SER A 16 9.69 -48.85 24.84
CA SER A 16 10.76 -49.64 25.40
C SER A 16 10.37 -51.12 25.29
N ALA A 17 10.74 -51.73 24.16
CA ALA A 17 10.78 -53.18 24.10
C ALA A 17 12.02 -53.64 24.89
N SER A 18 11.80 -54.14 26.08
CA SER A 18 12.77 -54.94 26.79
C SER A 18 13.04 -56.20 25.97
N MET A 19 14.10 -56.19 25.18
CA MET A 19 14.66 -57.41 24.64
C MET A 19 15.33 -58.19 25.79
N SER A 20 14.63 -59.16 26.30
CA SER A 20 15.25 -60.23 27.03
C SER A 20 16.30 -60.90 26.12
N ALA A 21 17.56 -60.78 26.49
CA ALA A 21 18.63 -61.55 25.87
C ALA A 21 18.33 -63.04 26.10
N ALA A 22 17.85 -63.70 25.06
CA ALA A 22 17.86 -65.15 25.03
C ALA A 22 19.33 -65.58 25.00
N ALA A 23 19.77 -66.03 26.12
CA ALA A 23 21.05 -66.69 26.22
C ALA A 23 21.02 -67.89 25.27
N LEU A 24 21.91 -67.95 24.31
CA LEU A 24 22.17 -69.11 23.54
C LEU A 24 22.70 -70.21 24.52
N PRO A 25 22.24 -71.47 24.38
CA PRO A 25 22.72 -72.49 25.22
C PRO A 25 24.21 -72.65 24.98
N ALA A 26 25.02 -72.48 26.02
CA ALA A 26 26.40 -72.86 26.05
C ALA A 26 26.41 -74.39 26.01
N GLY A 27 26.60 -74.95 24.82
CA GLY A 27 27.00 -76.34 24.68
C GLY A 27 28.43 -76.48 25.23
N ALA A 28 28.53 -76.79 26.49
CA ALA A 28 29.78 -77.22 27.06
C ALA A 28 30.14 -78.57 26.45
N VAL A 29 30.99 -78.58 25.48
CA VAL A 29 31.74 -79.80 25.10
C VAL A 29 33.02 -79.72 25.90
N GLN A 30 33.08 -80.56 26.93
CA GLN A 30 34.30 -80.86 27.65
C GLN A 30 35.09 -81.78 26.75
N THR A 31 36.12 -81.30 26.12
CA THR A 31 37.14 -82.11 25.48
C THR A 31 38.45 -81.87 26.20
N ASP A 32 38.94 -82.89 26.84
CA ASP A 32 40.30 -82.95 27.27
C ASP A 32 41.24 -82.84 26.07
N ASN A 33 42.24 -82.00 26.20
CA ASN A 33 43.37 -81.70 25.33
C ASN A 33 43.27 -80.43 24.46
N ASN A 34 43.73 -79.40 25.03
CA ASN A 34 44.56 -78.27 24.57
C ASN A 34 44.69 -78.05 23.05
N THR A 35 43.60 -77.87 22.39
CA THR A 35 43.59 -77.27 21.05
C THR A 35 42.44 -76.27 20.98
N ALA A 36 42.72 -74.97 21.14
CA ALA A 36 41.75 -73.89 20.91
C ALA A 36 41.34 -73.94 19.45
N ILE A 37 40.14 -74.43 19.16
CA ILE A 37 39.52 -74.24 17.84
C ILE A 37 39.16 -72.78 17.74
N VAL A 38 40.03 -72.01 17.11
CA VAL A 38 39.68 -70.66 16.66
C VAL A 38 38.57 -70.81 15.61
N MET A 39 37.34 -70.70 16.05
CA MET A 39 36.21 -70.58 15.11
C MET A 39 36.49 -69.38 14.18
N GLY A 40 36.94 -69.69 12.96
CA GLY A 40 37.23 -68.68 11.97
C GLY A 40 35.99 -67.78 11.77
N ALA A 41 36.15 -66.49 11.93
CA ALA A 41 35.06 -65.49 11.72
C ALA A 41 34.36 -65.70 10.35
N THR A 42 33.07 -65.97 10.36
CA THR A 42 32.30 -66.26 9.15
C THR A 42 32.43 -65.10 8.16
N ARG A 43 33.10 -65.41 7.03
CA ARG A 43 33.26 -64.44 5.92
C ARG A 43 32.17 -64.63 4.90
N VAL A 44 31.50 -63.50 4.49
CA VAL A 44 30.45 -63.51 3.50
C VAL A 44 30.84 -62.64 2.32
N THR A 45 30.49 -63.05 1.09
CA THR A 45 30.69 -62.25 -0.11
C THR A 45 29.49 -61.37 -0.32
N VAL A 46 29.71 -60.07 -0.40
CA VAL A 46 28.71 -59.07 -0.72
C VAL A 46 28.90 -58.65 -2.16
N THR A 47 27.95 -58.97 -3.02
CA THR A 47 27.94 -58.57 -4.44
C THR A 47 27.25 -57.23 -4.61
N PHE A 48 27.76 -56.37 -5.50
CA PHE A 48 27.20 -55.05 -5.80
C PHE A 48 26.50 -55.06 -7.16
N ASP A 49 25.19 -55.10 -7.15
CA ASP A 49 24.39 -54.93 -8.37
C ASP A 49 24.15 -53.43 -8.60
N ALA A 50 24.79 -52.90 -9.64
CA ALA A 50 24.65 -51.49 -10.00
C ALA A 50 23.28 -51.12 -10.60
N ASN A 51 22.37 -52.08 -10.77
CA ASN A 51 20.97 -51.87 -11.20
C ASN A 51 20.85 -50.90 -12.40
N GLY A 52 21.49 -51.27 -13.50
CA GLY A 52 21.53 -50.47 -14.73
C GLY A 52 22.48 -49.27 -14.70
N GLY A 53 23.32 -49.19 -13.68
CA GLY A 53 24.48 -48.31 -13.59
C GLY A 53 25.79 -49.03 -13.81
N ASN A 54 26.91 -48.40 -13.48
CA ASN A 54 28.26 -48.98 -13.49
C ASN A 54 28.88 -48.84 -12.09
N CYS A 55 29.45 -49.93 -11.60
CA CYS A 55 30.22 -49.99 -10.37
C CYS A 55 31.55 -50.69 -10.67
N SER A 56 32.68 -50.08 -10.32
CA SER A 56 34.01 -50.61 -10.59
C SER A 56 34.35 -51.83 -9.70
N THR A 57 33.62 -52.00 -8.60
CA THR A 57 33.81 -53.11 -7.66
C THR A 57 32.60 -54.03 -7.72
N GLY A 58 32.79 -55.28 -8.19
CA GLY A 58 31.68 -56.23 -8.33
C GLY A 58 31.30 -56.91 -7.01
N SER A 59 32.26 -57.12 -6.09
CA SER A 59 32.00 -57.73 -4.81
C SER A 59 33.03 -57.35 -3.75
N LYS A 60 32.71 -57.61 -2.48
CA LYS A 60 33.58 -57.40 -1.33
C LYS A 60 33.33 -58.49 -0.28
N ILE A 61 34.40 -58.94 0.42
CA ILE A 61 34.25 -59.82 1.53
C ILE A 61 34.04 -58.99 2.80
N VAL A 62 33.06 -59.37 3.59
CA VAL A 62 32.73 -58.79 4.90
C VAL A 62 32.61 -59.91 5.94
N THR A 63 33.02 -59.63 7.16
CA THR A 63 32.90 -60.58 8.27
C THR A 63 31.52 -60.41 8.93
N TYR A 64 30.79 -61.49 9.12
CA TYR A 64 29.54 -61.51 9.87
C TYR A 64 29.69 -60.87 11.25
N GLY A 65 28.73 -60.03 11.66
CA GLY A 65 28.80 -59.32 12.94
C GLY A 65 29.68 -58.06 12.91
N GLN A 66 30.42 -57.80 11.83
CA GLN A 66 31.23 -56.58 11.67
C GLN A 66 30.55 -55.57 10.74
N LYS A 67 30.99 -54.28 10.79
CA LYS A 67 30.53 -53.23 9.86
C LYS A 67 30.89 -53.59 8.42
N TYR A 68 30.01 -53.20 7.47
CA TYR A 68 30.34 -53.37 6.05
C TYR A 68 31.60 -52.60 5.63
N GLY A 69 31.95 -51.51 6.35
CA GLY A 69 33.07 -50.65 6.00
C GLY A 69 32.82 -49.90 4.68
N THR A 70 33.86 -49.31 4.12
CA THR A 70 33.73 -48.50 2.89
C THR A 70 33.04 -49.30 1.78
N LEU A 71 31.94 -48.76 1.26
CA LEU A 71 31.18 -49.29 0.13
C LEU A 71 31.60 -48.57 -1.16
N PRO A 72 31.60 -49.26 -2.32
CA PRO A 72 31.97 -48.65 -3.58
C PRO A 72 30.91 -47.63 -4.00
N SER A 73 31.32 -46.64 -4.77
CA SER A 73 30.38 -45.73 -5.46
C SER A 73 29.93 -46.35 -6.79
N ALA A 74 28.71 -45.98 -7.22
CA ALA A 74 28.20 -46.37 -8.52
C ALA A 74 27.77 -45.13 -9.31
N THR A 75 27.84 -45.23 -10.62
CA THR A 75 27.45 -44.14 -11.56
C THR A 75 26.40 -44.62 -12.55
N ARG A 76 25.47 -43.74 -12.91
CA ARG A 76 24.46 -43.97 -13.97
C ARG A 76 24.17 -42.69 -14.67
N SER A 77 24.30 -42.68 -16.01
CA SER A 77 24.01 -41.46 -16.80
C SER A 77 22.58 -40.99 -16.59
N GLY A 78 22.41 -39.73 -16.25
CA GLY A 78 21.09 -39.11 -15.99
C GLY A 78 20.49 -39.41 -14.60
N TYR A 79 21.21 -40.06 -13.71
CA TYR A 79 20.74 -40.39 -12.34
C TYR A 79 21.73 -39.96 -11.27
N SER A 80 21.22 -39.77 -10.06
CA SER A 80 21.99 -39.59 -8.82
C SER A 80 21.96 -40.90 -8.03
N PHE A 81 23.11 -41.34 -7.53
CA PHE A 81 23.24 -42.54 -6.68
C PHE A 81 22.66 -42.24 -5.29
N LEU A 82 21.71 -43.05 -4.84
CA LEU A 82 21.07 -42.91 -3.53
C LEU A 82 21.76 -43.79 -2.46
N GLY A 83 22.56 -44.76 -2.92
CA GLY A 83 23.25 -45.71 -2.05
C GLY A 83 22.89 -47.16 -2.38
N TRP A 84 23.47 -48.05 -1.59
CA TRP A 84 23.27 -49.50 -1.63
C TRP A 84 22.11 -49.89 -0.73
N TYR A 85 21.31 -50.86 -1.17
CA TYR A 85 20.12 -51.34 -0.46
C TYR A 85 20.11 -52.87 -0.45
N ASN A 86 19.73 -53.50 0.68
CA ASN A 86 19.56 -54.95 0.79
C ASN A 86 18.22 -55.41 0.16
N ALA A 87 18.00 -56.72 0.11
CA ALA A 87 16.78 -57.30 -0.45
C ALA A 87 15.49 -56.86 0.26
N SER A 88 15.52 -56.50 1.53
CA SER A 88 14.38 -55.91 2.26
C SER A 88 14.18 -54.42 2.00
N GLY A 89 14.97 -53.80 1.11
CA GLY A 89 14.85 -52.38 0.77
C GLY A 89 15.45 -51.43 1.81
N LYS A 90 16.16 -51.90 2.82
CA LYS A 90 16.87 -51.10 3.80
C LYS A 90 18.21 -50.61 3.25
N LYS A 91 18.53 -49.34 3.46
CA LYS A 91 19.82 -48.76 3.05
C LYS A 91 20.95 -49.31 3.89
N VAL A 92 22.03 -49.70 3.21
CA VAL A 92 23.28 -50.19 3.81
C VAL A 92 24.34 -49.09 3.65
N THR A 93 25.03 -48.79 4.75
CA THR A 93 26.11 -47.80 4.83
C THR A 93 27.39 -48.46 5.33
N ALA A 94 28.49 -47.72 5.32
CA ALA A 94 29.76 -48.21 5.88
C ALA A 94 29.63 -48.66 7.36
N ASP A 95 28.78 -48.00 8.13
CA ASP A 95 28.55 -48.25 9.55
C ASP A 95 27.50 -49.32 9.82
N THR A 96 26.77 -49.79 8.81
CA THR A 96 25.82 -50.89 8.98
C THR A 96 26.55 -52.15 9.35
N VAL A 97 26.06 -52.86 10.36
CA VAL A 97 26.60 -54.18 10.75
C VAL A 97 26.05 -55.25 9.81
N CYS A 98 26.93 -56.14 9.33
CA CYS A 98 26.54 -57.27 8.50
C CYS A 98 25.92 -58.37 9.36
N THR A 99 24.58 -58.42 9.39
CA THR A 99 23.79 -59.40 10.14
C THR A 99 23.35 -60.61 9.29
N ASN A 100 23.75 -60.65 8.03
CA ASN A 100 23.47 -61.76 7.13
C ASN A 100 24.72 -62.71 7.09
N GLY A 101 24.58 -63.90 7.58
CA GLY A 101 25.65 -64.89 7.63
C GLY A 101 25.92 -65.62 6.31
N VAL A 102 25.20 -65.33 5.25
CA VAL A 102 25.37 -65.89 3.90
C VAL A 102 25.72 -64.82 2.90
N SER A 103 26.36 -65.21 1.79
CA SER A 103 26.65 -64.30 0.69
C SER A 103 25.37 -63.70 0.14
N HIS A 104 25.38 -62.38 -0.13
CA HIS A 104 24.17 -61.63 -0.52
C HIS A 104 24.52 -60.46 -1.44
N THR A 105 23.46 -59.93 -2.09
CA THR A 105 23.59 -58.80 -3.02
C THR A 105 23.08 -57.53 -2.41
N LEU A 106 23.81 -56.44 -2.59
CA LEU A 106 23.32 -55.05 -2.40
C LEU A 106 23.02 -54.43 -3.76
N THR A 107 21.84 -53.88 -3.89
CA THR A 107 21.37 -53.28 -5.14
C THR A 107 21.39 -51.75 -5.06
N ALA A 108 21.95 -51.11 -6.07
CA ALA A 108 21.97 -49.66 -6.19
C ALA A 108 20.55 -49.08 -6.38
N LYS A 109 20.21 -48.07 -5.61
CA LYS A 109 19.04 -47.24 -5.92
C LYS A 109 19.43 -45.93 -6.55
N TRP A 110 18.59 -45.48 -7.48
CA TRP A 110 18.84 -44.31 -8.33
C TRP A 110 17.69 -43.33 -8.29
N GLN A 111 18.03 -42.05 -8.26
CA GLN A 111 17.07 -40.96 -8.48
C GLN A 111 17.36 -40.32 -9.84
N LYS A 112 16.37 -40.28 -10.73
CA LYS A 112 16.53 -39.59 -12.02
C LYS A 112 16.85 -38.11 -11.78
N LYS A 113 17.96 -37.63 -12.37
CA LYS A 113 18.35 -36.24 -12.29
C LYS A 113 17.28 -35.37 -12.98
N ALA A 114 16.87 -34.32 -12.28
CA ALA A 114 15.95 -33.35 -12.84
C ALA A 114 16.62 -32.62 -14.04
N THR A 115 16.01 -32.69 -15.21
CA THR A 115 16.56 -32.03 -16.38
C THR A 115 16.31 -30.54 -16.30
N LYS A 116 17.40 -29.76 -16.29
CA LYS A 116 17.37 -28.30 -16.33
C LYS A 116 17.33 -27.80 -17.78
N CYS A 117 16.47 -26.82 -18.04
CA CYS A 117 16.31 -26.15 -19.33
C CYS A 117 16.37 -24.63 -19.13
N THR A 118 16.65 -23.90 -20.22
CA THR A 118 16.72 -22.44 -20.18
C THR A 118 15.49 -21.82 -20.84
N LEU A 119 14.83 -20.88 -20.14
CA LEU A 119 13.89 -19.93 -20.70
C LEU A 119 14.64 -18.63 -21.00
N LYS A 120 14.57 -18.16 -22.24
CA LYS A 120 14.99 -16.82 -22.66
C LYS A 120 13.76 -15.92 -22.70
N PHE A 121 13.91 -14.67 -22.32
CA PHE A 121 12.83 -13.67 -22.29
C PHE A 121 13.14 -12.55 -23.27
N ASN A 122 12.31 -12.41 -24.31
CA ASN A 122 12.38 -11.35 -25.30
C ASN A 122 11.31 -10.30 -24.98
N GLY A 123 11.72 -9.07 -24.69
CA GLY A 123 10.82 -7.98 -24.35
C GLY A 123 9.89 -7.51 -25.47
N ASN A 124 10.08 -7.99 -26.71
CA ASN A 124 9.24 -7.64 -27.87
C ASN A 124 9.00 -6.13 -27.99
N GLY A 125 10.10 -5.37 -27.97
CA GLY A 125 10.09 -3.91 -27.98
C GLY A 125 10.01 -3.25 -26.61
N GLY A 126 10.02 -4.02 -25.51
CA GLY A 126 10.12 -3.52 -24.13
C GLY A 126 11.38 -4.01 -23.43
N ASN A 127 11.67 -3.42 -22.27
CA ASN A 127 12.76 -3.80 -21.38
C ASN A 127 12.32 -4.91 -20.43
N VAL A 128 13.24 -5.81 -20.06
CA VAL A 128 12.99 -6.92 -19.14
C VAL A 128 13.97 -6.88 -17.96
N SER A 129 13.52 -7.24 -16.78
CA SER A 129 14.35 -7.19 -15.57
C SER A 129 15.50 -8.22 -15.59
N TYR A 130 15.33 -9.35 -16.28
CA TYR A 130 16.39 -10.30 -16.62
C TYR A 130 16.05 -11.09 -17.90
N LYS A 131 17.08 -11.50 -18.65
CA LYS A 131 16.92 -12.06 -20.02
C LYS A 131 16.78 -13.57 -20.07
N SER A 132 17.11 -14.29 -19.01
CA SER A 132 17.03 -15.75 -18.98
C SER A 132 16.87 -16.30 -17.56
N LYS A 133 16.32 -17.52 -17.49
CA LYS A 133 16.15 -18.28 -16.24
C LYS A 133 16.24 -19.77 -16.52
N THR A 134 16.90 -20.51 -15.64
CA THR A 134 16.88 -21.97 -15.66
C THR A 134 15.62 -22.48 -14.97
N TYR A 135 14.96 -23.47 -15.57
CA TYR A 135 13.82 -24.17 -14.97
C TYR A 135 14.03 -25.69 -15.02
N THR A 136 13.28 -26.41 -14.19
CA THR A 136 13.29 -27.87 -14.20
C THR A 136 12.08 -28.39 -14.98
N ALA A 137 12.32 -29.24 -16.00
CA ALA A 137 11.23 -29.82 -16.77
C ALA A 137 10.28 -30.64 -15.87
N GLY A 138 8.99 -30.53 -16.10
CA GLY A 138 7.94 -31.16 -15.28
C GLY A 138 7.63 -30.48 -13.96
N LYS A 139 8.28 -29.37 -13.64
CA LYS A 139 7.97 -28.53 -12.47
C LYS A 139 7.37 -27.19 -12.91
N ILE A 140 6.71 -26.51 -11.99
CA ILE A 140 6.21 -25.15 -12.24
C ILE A 140 7.38 -24.20 -12.55
N ILE A 141 7.18 -23.28 -13.49
CA ILE A 141 8.21 -22.29 -13.86
C ILE A 141 8.54 -21.36 -12.70
N GLY A 142 7.54 -20.97 -11.91
CA GLY A 142 7.67 -20.02 -10.82
C GLY A 142 7.81 -18.57 -11.32
N SER A 143 8.51 -17.71 -10.56
CA SER A 143 8.66 -16.28 -10.89
C SER A 143 9.30 -16.08 -12.26
N MET A 144 8.79 -15.08 -12.99
CA MET A 144 9.27 -14.64 -14.30
C MET A 144 9.66 -13.17 -14.26
N PRO A 145 10.49 -12.66 -15.20
CA PRO A 145 10.88 -11.27 -15.18
C PRO A 145 9.68 -10.33 -15.37
N THR A 146 9.79 -9.16 -14.79
CA THR A 146 8.91 -8.05 -15.15
C THR A 146 9.36 -7.46 -16.49
N ALA A 147 8.39 -6.99 -17.26
CA ALA A 147 8.66 -6.31 -18.52
C ALA A 147 7.97 -4.94 -18.52
N LYS A 148 8.65 -3.93 -19.10
CA LYS A 148 8.13 -2.55 -19.22
C LYS A 148 8.31 -2.06 -20.65
N LYS A 149 7.28 -1.39 -21.17
CA LYS A 149 7.29 -0.68 -22.44
C LYS A 149 6.50 0.60 -22.25
N SER A 150 7.14 1.74 -22.55
CA SER A 150 6.49 3.04 -22.39
C SER A 150 5.16 3.10 -23.13
N GLY A 151 4.10 3.58 -22.49
CA GLY A 151 2.75 3.69 -23.05
C GLY A 151 1.98 2.38 -23.22
N TYR A 152 2.53 1.25 -22.78
CA TYR A 152 1.90 -0.07 -22.96
C TYR A 152 1.77 -0.83 -21.65
N VAL A 153 0.70 -1.63 -21.55
CA VAL A 153 0.42 -2.56 -20.47
C VAL A 153 0.97 -3.94 -20.81
N PHE A 154 1.67 -4.56 -19.88
CA PHE A 154 2.20 -5.90 -20.06
C PHE A 154 1.11 -6.96 -19.93
N LYS A 155 0.86 -7.72 -21.01
CA LYS A 155 -0.14 -8.81 -21.05
C LYS A 155 0.39 -10.16 -20.58
N GLY A 156 1.69 -10.29 -20.41
CA GLY A 156 2.33 -11.55 -20.01
C GLY A 156 3.34 -12.07 -21.02
N TRP A 157 3.87 -13.24 -20.73
CA TRP A 157 4.82 -13.97 -21.54
C TRP A 157 4.10 -14.99 -22.43
N TYR A 158 4.49 -15.07 -23.71
CA TYR A 158 3.88 -15.92 -24.72
C TYR A 158 4.91 -16.74 -25.48
N THR A 159 4.48 -17.88 -26.04
CA THR A 159 5.36 -18.78 -26.79
C THR A 159 5.76 -18.28 -28.17
N LYS A 160 5.08 -17.26 -28.71
CA LYS A 160 5.34 -16.64 -30.02
C LYS A 160 5.39 -15.12 -29.87
N LYS A 161 6.07 -14.44 -30.80
CA LYS A 161 6.17 -12.97 -30.88
C LYS A 161 4.81 -12.28 -31.11
N SER A 162 3.91 -12.96 -31.84
CA SER A 162 2.51 -12.59 -32.05
C SER A 162 1.65 -13.85 -31.91
N GLY A 163 0.52 -13.78 -31.22
CA GLY A 163 -0.27 -14.96 -30.88
C GLY A 163 0.47 -15.90 -29.92
N GLY A 164 0.23 -17.21 -30.07
CA GLY A 164 0.83 -18.23 -29.21
C GLY A 164 0.11 -18.40 -27.86
N THR A 165 0.63 -19.32 -27.05
CA THR A 165 0.07 -19.66 -25.74
C THR A 165 0.73 -18.83 -24.66
N ARG A 166 -0.08 -18.28 -23.75
CA ARG A 166 0.40 -17.57 -22.56
C ARG A 166 1.06 -18.54 -21.58
N VAL A 167 2.20 -18.14 -21.07
CA VAL A 167 3.00 -18.88 -20.08
C VAL A 167 3.03 -18.08 -18.79
N GLY A 168 2.52 -18.66 -17.72
CA GLY A 168 2.38 -18.00 -16.41
C GLY A 168 3.23 -18.66 -15.32
N TYR A 169 3.17 -18.11 -14.12
CA TYR A 169 3.89 -18.59 -12.93
C TYR A 169 3.67 -20.08 -12.66
N SER A 170 2.41 -20.54 -12.76
CA SER A 170 2.00 -21.92 -12.48
C SER A 170 2.13 -22.87 -13.69
N THR A 171 2.63 -22.38 -14.83
CA THR A 171 2.78 -23.23 -16.01
C THR A 171 3.82 -24.31 -15.75
N VAL A 172 3.48 -25.54 -16.11
CA VAL A 172 4.39 -26.68 -16.13
C VAL A 172 4.83 -26.93 -17.57
N LEU A 173 6.13 -26.86 -17.84
CA LEU A 173 6.72 -27.22 -19.14
C LEU A 173 7.27 -28.64 -19.04
N SER A 174 6.54 -29.61 -19.57
CA SER A 174 6.89 -31.04 -19.50
C SER A 174 8.06 -31.43 -20.40
N THR A 175 8.25 -30.73 -21.53
CA THR A 175 9.29 -31.06 -22.51
C THR A 175 10.63 -30.44 -22.15
N VAL A 176 11.67 -31.28 -22.24
CA VAL A 176 13.07 -30.88 -22.07
C VAL A 176 13.52 -30.10 -23.31
N LYS A 177 13.34 -28.78 -23.28
CA LYS A 177 13.72 -27.92 -24.41
C LYS A 177 13.96 -26.49 -23.94
N ASN A 178 15.06 -25.87 -24.42
CA ASN A 178 15.25 -24.43 -24.29
C ASN A 178 14.19 -23.69 -25.10
N ARG A 179 13.63 -22.62 -24.55
CA ARG A 179 12.55 -21.85 -25.18
C ARG A 179 12.79 -20.37 -25.03
N THR A 180 12.27 -19.60 -25.99
CA THR A 180 12.15 -18.15 -25.88
C THR A 180 10.68 -17.80 -25.66
N LEU A 181 10.42 -16.98 -24.66
CA LEU A 181 9.14 -16.37 -24.39
C LEU A 181 9.19 -14.90 -24.80
N TYR A 182 8.09 -14.41 -25.33
CA TYR A 182 7.94 -13.05 -25.84
C TYR A 182 6.94 -12.28 -25.01
N ALA A 183 7.29 -11.07 -24.64
CA ALA A 183 6.36 -10.14 -24.00
C ALA A 183 5.26 -9.75 -25.00
N HIS A 184 4.00 -9.76 -24.54
CA HIS A 184 2.89 -9.16 -25.27
C HIS A 184 2.42 -7.88 -24.58
N TRP A 185 1.91 -6.96 -25.39
CA TRP A 185 1.57 -5.61 -24.99
C TRP A 185 0.16 -5.22 -25.47
N SER A 186 -0.51 -4.35 -24.71
CA SER A 186 -1.69 -3.60 -25.17
C SER A 186 -1.57 -2.15 -24.72
N VAL A 187 -2.31 -1.24 -25.33
CA VAL A 187 -2.60 0.06 -24.73
C VAL A 187 -3.50 -0.13 -23.52
N PRO A 188 -3.58 0.86 -22.60
CA PRO A 188 -4.55 0.84 -21.50
C PRO A 188 -5.98 0.74 -22.03
N THR A 189 -6.81 -0.01 -21.33
CA THR A 189 -8.26 -0.19 -21.60
C THR A 189 -8.97 -0.35 -20.27
N GLN A 190 -10.29 -0.18 -20.23
CA GLN A 190 -11.09 -0.46 -19.05
C GLN A 190 -10.74 -1.84 -18.44
N SER A 191 -10.69 -2.90 -19.24
CA SER A 191 -10.36 -4.26 -18.79
C SER A 191 -8.95 -4.40 -18.18
N THR A 192 -8.00 -3.52 -18.48
CA THR A 192 -6.66 -3.53 -17.87
C THR A 192 -6.57 -2.65 -16.64
N LEU A 193 -7.48 -1.71 -16.49
CA LEU A 193 -7.53 -0.74 -15.38
C LEU A 193 -8.41 -1.22 -14.24
N LYS A 194 -9.56 -1.83 -14.53
CA LYS A 194 -10.57 -2.15 -13.53
C LYS A 194 -10.09 -3.15 -12.48
N TYR A 195 -10.55 -2.98 -11.26
CA TYR A 195 -10.55 -3.99 -10.22
C TYR A 195 -11.74 -4.95 -10.41
N LYS A 196 -11.77 -6.04 -9.66
CA LYS A 196 -12.91 -6.98 -9.61
C LYS A 196 -13.94 -6.61 -8.53
N PHE A 197 -13.61 -5.66 -7.69
CA PHE A 197 -14.44 -5.06 -6.66
C PHE A 197 -14.68 -3.59 -7.01
N ASP A 198 -15.77 -3.05 -6.53
CA ASP A 198 -16.18 -1.66 -6.70
C ASP A 198 -15.81 -0.81 -5.47
N ASN A 199 -16.15 0.48 -5.54
CA ASN A 199 -15.89 1.45 -4.48
C ASN A 199 -17.08 1.53 -3.52
N THR A 200 -17.40 0.41 -2.87
CA THR A 200 -18.47 0.30 -1.88
C THR A 200 -17.97 -0.30 -0.58
N TYR A 201 -18.77 -0.22 0.49
CA TYR A 201 -18.47 -0.89 1.75
C TYR A 201 -18.27 -2.40 1.55
N GLU A 202 -19.13 -3.05 0.77
CA GLU A 202 -19.05 -4.49 0.46
C GLU A 202 -17.82 -4.80 -0.40
N GLY A 203 -17.48 -3.94 -1.36
CA GLY A 203 -16.31 -4.10 -2.23
C GLY A 203 -15.01 -4.09 -1.46
N PHE A 204 -14.95 -3.33 -0.38
CA PHE A 204 -13.79 -3.21 0.52
C PHE A 204 -13.88 -4.08 1.79
N ASP A 205 -15.00 -4.78 2.02
CA ASP A 205 -15.24 -5.54 3.26
C ASP A 205 -15.13 -4.63 4.50
N TYR A 206 -15.78 -3.46 4.45
CA TYR A 206 -15.86 -2.49 5.53
C TYR A 206 -17.17 -2.60 6.31
N SER A 207 -17.14 -2.23 7.59
CA SER A 207 -18.33 -1.88 8.36
C SER A 207 -18.80 -0.46 8.00
N TYR A 208 -20.05 -0.13 8.26
CA TYR A 208 -20.60 1.21 7.97
C TYR A 208 -19.96 2.35 8.78
N ASP A 209 -19.32 2.03 9.89
CA ASP A 209 -18.60 2.94 10.77
C ASP A 209 -17.08 2.96 10.49
N TYR A 210 -16.64 2.36 9.36
CA TYR A 210 -15.24 2.28 9.03
C TYR A 210 -14.67 3.67 8.68
N THR A 211 -13.51 3.97 9.26
CA THR A 211 -12.68 5.12 8.90
C THR A 211 -11.27 4.66 8.58
N ILE A 212 -10.56 5.38 7.70
CA ILE A 212 -9.15 5.09 7.46
C ILE A 212 -8.36 5.40 8.73
N PRO A 213 -7.60 4.45 9.28
CA PRO A 213 -6.95 4.61 10.57
C PRO A 213 -5.94 5.77 10.59
N VAL A 214 -5.82 6.48 11.71
CA VAL A 214 -4.83 7.55 11.93
C VAL A 214 -3.40 7.12 11.58
N GLY A 215 -3.05 5.85 11.80
CA GLY A 215 -1.74 5.30 11.42
C GLY A 215 -1.44 5.37 9.92
N ALA A 216 -2.46 5.34 9.06
CA ALA A 216 -2.29 5.52 7.61
C ALA A 216 -1.92 6.97 7.27
N TYR A 217 -2.58 7.94 7.90
CA TYR A 217 -2.26 9.36 7.74
C TYR A 217 -0.86 9.69 8.24
N LYS A 218 -0.50 9.21 9.44
CA LYS A 218 0.84 9.36 9.99
C LYS A 218 1.92 8.72 9.10
N TYR A 219 1.64 7.55 8.53
CA TYR A 219 2.56 6.91 7.58
C TYR A 219 2.77 7.74 6.30
N MET A 220 1.74 8.45 5.83
CA MET A 220 1.78 9.26 4.61
C MET A 220 2.42 10.63 4.83
N PHE A 221 2.08 11.32 5.92
CA PHE A 221 2.37 12.74 6.14
C PHE A 221 3.29 13.03 7.32
N GLY A 222 3.63 12.02 8.14
CA GLY A 222 4.34 12.18 9.41
C GLY A 222 3.38 12.20 10.60
N ASP A 223 3.94 12.17 11.80
CA ASP A 223 3.14 11.96 13.03
C ASP A 223 2.16 13.10 13.28
N THR A 224 2.59 14.34 13.16
CA THR A 224 1.80 15.52 13.46
C THR A 224 0.84 15.88 12.34
N ASP A 225 1.33 16.15 11.13
CA ASP A 225 0.47 16.46 9.98
C ASP A 225 -0.54 15.34 9.72
N GLY A 226 -0.09 14.08 9.87
CA GLY A 226 -0.97 12.93 9.69
C GLY A 226 -2.06 12.85 10.74
N PHE A 227 -1.79 13.21 12.00
CA PHE A 227 -2.82 13.25 13.05
C PHE A 227 -3.89 14.30 12.74
N TRP A 228 -3.49 15.52 12.39
CA TRP A 228 -4.44 16.60 12.12
C TRP A 228 -5.25 16.37 10.84
N LEU A 229 -4.62 15.90 9.78
CA LEU A 229 -5.33 15.53 8.56
C LEU A 229 -6.36 14.42 8.82
N TRP A 230 -6.03 13.44 9.68
CA TRP A 230 -6.99 12.43 10.12
C TRP A 230 -8.13 13.04 10.95
N TYR A 231 -7.81 13.93 11.87
CA TYR A 231 -8.80 14.58 12.75
C TYR A 231 -9.85 15.35 11.93
N TYR A 232 -9.44 16.06 10.88
CA TYR A 232 -10.36 16.86 10.04
C TYR A 232 -11.01 16.05 8.93
N TYR A 233 -10.37 15.05 8.37
CA TYR A 233 -10.84 14.33 7.19
C TYR A 233 -11.07 12.85 7.40
N GLY A 234 -10.61 12.28 8.50
CA GLY A 234 -10.65 10.85 8.74
C GLY A 234 -11.91 10.38 9.46
N GLN A 235 -12.88 11.26 9.73
CA GLN A 235 -14.02 10.93 10.58
C GLN A 235 -15.06 10.07 9.87
N GLU A 236 -15.17 10.16 8.56
CA GLU A 236 -16.09 9.38 7.76
C GLU A 236 -15.42 8.83 6.50
N TRP A 237 -15.73 7.61 6.14
CA TRP A 237 -15.32 7.04 4.88
C TRP A 237 -16.43 7.23 3.85
N ALA A 238 -16.15 7.94 2.78
CA ALA A 238 -17.08 8.17 1.67
C ALA A 238 -16.68 7.43 0.39
N GLY A 239 -15.51 6.78 0.38
CA GLY A 239 -15.04 6.01 -0.75
C GLY A 239 -13.52 6.07 -0.95
N ASN A 240 -13.04 5.24 -1.88
CA ASN A 240 -11.61 5.12 -2.23
C ASN A 240 -11.36 5.37 -3.72
N CYS A 241 -12.21 6.15 -4.42
CA CYS A 241 -12.14 6.26 -5.88
C CYS A 241 -10.83 6.89 -6.37
N TYR A 242 -10.26 7.86 -5.65
CA TYR A 242 -8.94 8.43 -5.97
C TYR A 242 -7.82 7.39 -5.76
N GLY A 243 -7.85 6.67 -4.65
CA GLY A 243 -6.91 5.59 -4.35
C GLY A 243 -6.96 4.46 -5.38
N MET A 244 -8.16 4.03 -5.77
CA MET A 244 -8.36 3.03 -6.82
C MET A 244 -7.87 3.52 -8.19
N SER A 245 -8.17 4.76 -8.56
CA SER A 245 -7.77 5.37 -9.83
C SER A 245 -6.25 5.52 -9.94
N THR A 246 -5.61 6.02 -8.89
CA THR A 246 -4.15 6.20 -8.85
C THR A 246 -3.40 4.88 -8.85
N THR A 247 -3.78 3.93 -8.00
CA THR A 247 -3.14 2.60 -7.93
C THR A 247 -3.35 1.81 -9.22
N SER A 248 -4.54 1.83 -9.81
CA SER A 248 -4.83 1.21 -11.09
C SER A 248 -3.92 1.76 -12.21
N THR A 249 -3.77 3.08 -12.28
CA THR A 249 -2.88 3.75 -13.23
C THR A 249 -1.42 3.34 -13.01
N MET A 250 -0.97 3.26 -11.76
CA MET A 250 0.39 2.87 -11.39
C MET A 250 0.69 1.40 -11.74
N PHE A 251 -0.26 0.51 -11.53
CA PHE A 251 -0.15 -0.89 -11.94
C PHE A 251 -0.10 -1.04 -13.46
N ASN A 252 -0.95 -0.32 -14.19
CA ASN A 252 -0.95 -0.35 -15.65
C ASN A 252 0.37 0.11 -16.27
N THR A 253 1.03 1.07 -15.66
CA THR A 253 2.33 1.58 -16.12
C THR A 253 3.52 0.80 -15.55
N SER A 254 3.25 -0.25 -14.76
CA SER A 254 4.27 -1.03 -14.03
C SER A 254 5.17 -0.17 -13.15
N THR A 255 4.67 0.97 -12.67
CA THR A 255 5.32 1.80 -11.65
C THR A 255 5.27 1.05 -10.32
N PHE A 256 4.09 0.55 -9.96
CA PHE A 256 3.92 -0.47 -8.95
C PHE A 256 3.78 -1.86 -9.60
N LYS A 257 4.23 -2.88 -8.89
CA LYS A 257 4.23 -4.24 -9.41
C LYS A 257 3.06 -5.03 -8.81
N ILE A 258 2.11 -5.43 -9.62
CA ILE A 258 1.03 -6.34 -9.22
C ILE A 258 1.59 -7.62 -8.58
N GLN A 259 2.72 -8.12 -9.09
CA GLN A 259 3.38 -9.33 -8.57
C GLN A 259 3.96 -9.16 -7.17
N SER A 260 4.07 -7.92 -6.65
CA SER A 260 4.43 -7.66 -5.24
C SER A 260 3.31 -8.08 -4.30
N PHE A 261 2.05 -7.93 -4.71
CA PHE A 261 0.87 -8.38 -3.99
C PHE A 261 0.58 -9.86 -4.27
N ASN A 262 0.56 -10.25 -5.54
CA ASN A 262 0.29 -11.62 -5.92
C ASN A 262 1.09 -12.04 -7.17
N LYS A 263 2.07 -12.94 -6.98
CA LYS A 263 3.00 -13.38 -8.02
C LYS A 263 2.34 -14.02 -9.23
N LYS A 264 1.08 -14.50 -9.10
CA LYS A 264 0.34 -15.17 -10.17
C LYS A 264 -0.49 -14.21 -11.03
N LYS A 265 -0.68 -12.96 -10.57
CA LYS A 265 -1.60 -11.98 -11.14
C LYS A 265 -0.89 -10.99 -12.06
N LEU A 266 -1.62 -10.40 -13.01
CA LEU A 266 -1.08 -9.43 -13.97
C LEU A 266 -1.86 -8.12 -14.08
N PHE A 267 -3.13 -8.12 -13.72
CA PHE A 267 -4.02 -6.96 -13.84
C PHE A 267 -4.69 -6.65 -12.50
N PRO A 268 -5.10 -5.41 -12.25
CA PRO A 268 -5.83 -5.05 -11.02
C PRO A 268 -7.06 -5.95 -10.78
N LYS A 269 -7.82 -6.28 -11.82
CA LYS A 269 -8.98 -7.18 -11.74
C LYS A 269 -8.67 -8.60 -11.26
N ASP A 270 -7.42 -8.99 -11.26
CA ASP A 270 -7.02 -10.30 -10.77
C ASP A 270 -6.72 -10.27 -9.27
N LEU A 271 -6.52 -9.09 -8.67
CA LEU A 271 -6.18 -8.91 -7.25
C LEU A 271 -7.41 -9.01 -6.34
N SER A 272 -7.17 -9.38 -5.09
CA SER A 272 -8.10 -9.26 -3.98
C SER A 272 -7.64 -8.13 -3.06
N ILE A 273 -8.58 -7.45 -2.39
CA ILE A 273 -8.27 -6.44 -1.36
C ILE A 273 -7.36 -6.98 -0.25
N ASN A 274 -7.43 -8.29 0.02
CA ASN A 274 -6.63 -8.99 1.04
C ASN A 274 -5.29 -9.54 0.51
N ASP A 275 -4.95 -9.34 -0.79
CA ASP A 275 -3.62 -9.72 -1.30
C ASP A 275 -2.55 -8.88 -0.58
N TYR A 276 -1.64 -9.56 0.14
CA TYR A 276 -0.60 -8.90 0.94
C TYR A 276 0.73 -8.77 0.20
N SER A 277 1.32 -7.59 0.25
CA SER A 277 2.61 -7.29 -0.34
C SER A 277 3.72 -7.25 0.71
N LYS A 278 4.63 -8.22 0.70
CA LYS A 278 5.86 -8.13 1.52
C LYS A 278 6.77 -6.96 1.13
N THR A 279 6.67 -6.48 -0.12
CA THR A 279 7.47 -5.35 -0.61
C THR A 279 7.02 -4.02 -0.01
N TYR A 280 5.70 -3.86 0.19
CA TYR A 280 5.11 -2.64 0.75
C TYR A 280 4.73 -2.79 2.23
N GLY A 281 4.71 -4.02 2.76
CA GLY A 281 4.37 -4.31 4.15
C GLY A 281 2.88 -4.24 4.47
N MET A 282 2.01 -4.26 3.45
CA MET A 282 0.58 -3.99 3.60
C MET A 282 -0.27 -4.78 2.61
N THR A 283 -1.58 -4.86 2.88
CA THR A 283 -2.59 -5.40 1.96
C THR A 283 -2.85 -4.44 0.80
N LEU A 284 -3.55 -4.93 -0.24
CA LEU A 284 -3.99 -4.06 -1.33
C LEU A 284 -4.99 -3.00 -0.84
N ARG A 285 -5.86 -3.34 0.13
CA ARG A 285 -6.78 -2.41 0.79
C ARG A 285 -6.03 -1.21 1.37
N GLU A 286 -5.13 -1.49 2.33
CA GLU A 286 -4.31 -0.46 2.98
C GLU A 286 -3.50 0.37 1.97
N PHE A 287 -3.04 -0.25 0.89
CA PHE A 287 -2.31 0.44 -0.17
C PHE A 287 -3.21 1.42 -0.96
N ILE A 288 -4.45 1.03 -1.24
CA ILE A 288 -5.45 1.91 -1.90
C ILE A 288 -5.83 3.04 -0.96
N GLU A 289 -6.04 2.77 0.34
CA GLU A 289 -6.34 3.78 1.36
C GLU A 289 -5.23 4.82 1.48
N LEU A 290 -3.97 4.40 1.53
CA LEU A 290 -2.83 5.33 1.54
C LEU A 290 -2.81 6.21 0.28
N MET A 291 -3.15 5.64 -0.88
CA MET A 291 -3.24 6.44 -2.09
C MET A 291 -4.48 7.33 -2.12
N GLN A 292 -5.57 6.96 -1.45
CA GLN A 292 -6.76 7.80 -1.27
C GLN A 292 -6.40 9.08 -0.49
N ILE A 293 -5.79 8.92 0.68
CA ILE A 293 -5.42 10.08 1.50
C ILE A 293 -4.30 10.92 0.89
N SER A 294 -3.48 10.37 -0.02
CA SER A 294 -2.41 11.11 -0.69
C SER A 294 -2.91 12.32 -1.50
N GLN A 295 -4.21 12.41 -1.76
CA GLN A 295 -4.82 13.60 -2.37
C GLN A 295 -4.66 14.86 -1.52
N LEU A 296 -4.51 14.71 -0.19
CA LEU A 296 -4.33 15.81 0.76
C LEU A 296 -2.90 16.40 0.71
N ASP A 297 -1.97 15.81 -0.05
CA ASP A 297 -0.65 16.43 -0.27
C ASP A 297 -0.79 17.76 -1.03
N ASN A 298 -0.12 18.78 -0.52
CA ASN A 298 -0.18 20.13 -1.07
C ASN A 298 0.22 20.21 -2.56
N GLY A 299 1.15 19.37 -3.00
CA GLY A 299 1.55 19.30 -4.42
C GLY A 299 0.44 18.71 -5.31
N ILE A 300 -0.38 17.80 -4.78
CA ILE A 300 -1.58 17.29 -5.46
C ILE A 300 -2.65 18.38 -5.48
N GLN A 301 -2.91 19.03 -4.36
CA GLN A 301 -3.88 20.10 -4.26
C GLN A 301 -3.58 21.25 -5.22
N ASN A 302 -2.32 21.70 -5.26
CA ASN A 302 -1.86 22.67 -6.23
C ASN A 302 -2.04 22.17 -7.68
N THR A 303 -1.84 20.88 -7.94
CA THR A 303 -2.08 20.28 -9.26
C THR A 303 -3.56 20.31 -9.62
N PHE A 304 -4.48 20.03 -8.69
CA PHE A 304 -5.91 20.15 -8.93
C PHE A 304 -6.26 21.55 -9.40
N ASN A 305 -5.84 22.57 -8.65
CA ASN A 305 -6.16 23.97 -8.96
C ASN A 305 -5.57 24.43 -10.31
N LYS A 306 -4.32 24.10 -10.59
CA LYS A 306 -3.65 24.48 -11.86
C LYS A 306 -4.25 23.85 -13.11
N HIS A 307 -4.88 22.70 -12.97
CA HIS A 307 -5.40 21.94 -14.10
C HIS A 307 -6.93 22.02 -14.26
N ILE A 308 -7.62 22.86 -13.47
CA ILE A 308 -9.06 23.05 -13.61
C ILE A 308 -9.40 23.43 -15.04
N ASN A 309 -10.32 22.66 -15.63
CA ASN A 309 -10.90 22.88 -16.96
C ASN A 309 -9.88 23.04 -18.10
N LYS A 310 -8.67 22.47 -17.94
CA LYS A 310 -7.64 22.44 -19.01
C LYS A 310 -7.95 21.36 -20.05
N TYR A 311 -9.09 21.50 -20.73
CA TYR A 311 -9.65 20.50 -21.67
C TYR A 311 -8.69 20.09 -22.79
N ALA A 312 -7.91 21.05 -23.33
CA ALA A 312 -6.93 20.77 -24.37
C ALA A 312 -5.86 19.78 -23.91
N ASP A 313 -5.36 19.98 -22.70
CA ASP A 313 -4.33 19.12 -22.10
C ASP A 313 -4.90 17.75 -21.77
N ILE A 314 -6.11 17.67 -21.23
CA ILE A 314 -6.83 16.42 -21.00
C ILE A 314 -6.91 15.60 -22.28
N ILE A 315 -7.44 16.19 -23.36
CA ILE A 315 -7.60 15.52 -24.65
C ILE A 315 -6.26 15.08 -25.23
N LYS A 316 -5.22 15.91 -25.09
CA LYS A 316 -3.85 15.60 -25.53
C LYS A 316 -3.28 14.41 -24.75
N ASN A 317 -3.39 14.40 -23.41
CA ASN A 317 -2.88 13.33 -22.56
C ASN A 317 -3.57 12.00 -22.85
N VAL A 318 -4.90 11.99 -22.94
CA VAL A 318 -5.69 10.79 -23.21
C VAL A 318 -5.42 10.27 -24.64
N ARG A 319 -5.28 11.16 -25.64
CA ARG A 319 -4.89 10.76 -27.00
C ARG A 319 -3.50 10.13 -27.04
N ASN A 320 -2.56 10.66 -26.29
CA ASN A 320 -1.23 10.07 -26.17
C ASN A 320 -1.30 8.68 -25.50
N CYS A 321 -2.13 8.50 -24.48
CA CYS A 321 -2.38 7.19 -23.87
C CYS A 321 -2.90 6.18 -24.88
N LYS A 322 -3.97 6.50 -25.60
CA LYS A 322 -4.56 5.68 -26.65
C LYS A 322 -3.54 5.25 -27.72
N ASN A 323 -2.64 6.14 -28.11
CA ASN A 323 -1.63 5.89 -29.12
C ASN A 323 -0.37 5.18 -28.58
N GLY A 324 -0.36 4.78 -27.32
CA GLY A 324 0.80 4.14 -26.66
C GLY A 324 1.99 5.09 -26.45
N LYS A 325 1.78 6.40 -26.54
CA LYS A 325 2.80 7.45 -26.32
C LYS A 325 2.70 8.10 -24.94
N GLY A 326 1.62 7.84 -24.21
CA GLY A 326 1.33 8.40 -22.88
C GLY A 326 0.89 7.32 -21.90
N LYS A 327 0.36 7.78 -20.78
CA LYS A 327 -0.13 6.95 -19.66
C LYS A 327 -1.62 7.26 -19.44
N PRO A 328 -2.39 6.37 -18.80
CA PRO A 328 -3.73 6.69 -18.32
C PRO A 328 -3.70 7.96 -17.45
N THR A 329 -4.73 8.75 -17.52
CA THR A 329 -4.83 10.02 -16.81
C THR A 329 -5.90 9.90 -15.74
N VAL A 330 -5.55 10.17 -14.49
CA VAL A 330 -6.53 10.27 -13.41
C VAL A 330 -7.26 11.60 -13.57
N MET A 331 -8.55 11.51 -13.76
CA MET A 331 -9.45 12.65 -13.87
C MET A 331 -10.16 12.84 -12.54
N CYS A 332 -10.23 14.07 -12.08
CA CYS A 332 -10.92 14.42 -10.85
C CYS A 332 -12.02 15.44 -11.17
N LEU A 333 -13.19 15.17 -10.65
CA LEU A 333 -14.41 15.93 -10.84
C LEU A 333 -14.84 16.47 -9.49
N PHE A 334 -15.24 17.73 -9.44
CA PHE A 334 -15.69 18.38 -8.21
C PHE A 334 -16.97 19.17 -8.47
N GLN A 335 -17.91 19.10 -7.55
CA GLN A 335 -19.11 19.92 -7.50
C GLN A 335 -19.63 19.98 -6.06
N ASP A 336 -19.97 21.17 -5.57
CA ASP A 336 -20.66 21.40 -4.30
C ASP A 336 -20.01 20.67 -3.11
N GLY A 337 -18.69 20.77 -2.97
CA GLY A 337 -17.91 20.10 -1.91
C GLY A 337 -17.64 18.60 -2.12
N SER A 338 -18.31 17.97 -3.06
CA SER A 338 -18.12 16.55 -3.39
C SER A 338 -17.15 16.33 -4.53
N GLY A 339 -16.42 15.22 -4.52
CA GLY A 339 -15.46 14.88 -5.56
C GLY A 339 -15.53 13.41 -5.99
N HIS A 340 -15.14 13.13 -7.24
CA HIS A 340 -15.01 11.77 -7.77
C HIS A 340 -13.78 11.62 -8.67
N ALA A 341 -13.11 10.47 -8.62
CA ALA A 341 -11.94 10.19 -9.44
C ALA A 341 -12.12 8.97 -10.32
N ILE A 342 -11.78 9.14 -11.59
CA ILE A 342 -11.89 8.13 -12.63
C ILE A 342 -10.63 8.10 -13.51
N VAL A 343 -10.43 7.08 -14.32
CA VAL A 343 -9.23 6.94 -15.14
C VAL A 343 -9.55 7.01 -16.63
N ALA A 344 -9.14 8.09 -17.28
CA ALA A 344 -9.28 8.27 -18.72
C ALA A 344 -8.22 7.47 -19.50
N TYR A 345 -8.66 6.73 -20.55
CA TYR A 345 -7.78 5.87 -21.35
C TYR A 345 -7.95 5.97 -22.86
N ASP A 346 -9.10 6.47 -23.34
CA ASP A 346 -9.38 6.64 -24.79
C ASP A 346 -10.16 7.92 -25.03
N VAL A 347 -10.02 8.51 -26.22
CA VAL A 347 -10.79 9.69 -26.64
C VAL A 347 -11.18 9.58 -28.11
N LYS A 348 -12.44 9.95 -28.41
CA LYS A 348 -12.96 10.05 -29.79
C LYS A 348 -13.59 11.41 -30.00
N LYS A 349 -13.37 12.01 -31.17
CA LYS A 349 -14.09 13.19 -31.61
C LYS A 349 -15.38 12.75 -32.32
N ILE A 350 -16.52 13.26 -31.88
CA ILE A 350 -17.86 13.00 -32.43
C ILE A 350 -18.49 14.37 -32.70
N GLY A 351 -18.44 14.80 -33.97
CA GLY A 351 -18.86 16.18 -34.33
C GLY A 351 -18.01 17.22 -33.59
N THR A 352 -18.66 18.04 -32.77
CA THR A 352 -18.04 19.09 -31.94
C THR A 352 -17.68 18.60 -30.52
N THR A 353 -18.00 17.35 -30.19
CA THR A 353 -17.76 16.77 -28.85
C THR A 353 -16.57 15.85 -28.87
N TYR A 354 -15.75 15.92 -27.82
CA TYR A 354 -14.70 14.95 -27.52
C TYR A 354 -15.19 14.04 -26.41
N ARG A 355 -15.50 12.79 -26.77
CA ARG A 355 -15.88 11.77 -25.78
C ARG A 355 -14.63 11.10 -25.24
N VAL A 356 -14.38 11.28 -23.94
CA VAL A 356 -13.27 10.71 -23.18
C VAL A 356 -13.78 9.48 -22.44
N TYR A 357 -13.36 8.29 -22.87
CA TYR A 357 -13.74 7.03 -22.21
C TYR A 357 -12.91 6.81 -20.96
N CYS A 358 -13.60 6.44 -19.88
CA CYS A 358 -13.03 6.30 -18.56
C CYS A 358 -13.30 4.91 -17.96
N TYR A 359 -12.44 4.49 -17.06
CA TYR A 359 -12.73 3.47 -16.06
C TYR A 359 -13.22 4.20 -14.81
N ASP A 360 -14.41 3.85 -14.37
CA ASP A 360 -15.04 4.32 -13.15
C ASP A 360 -15.04 3.17 -12.14
N CYS A 361 -14.52 3.41 -10.94
CA CYS A 361 -14.43 2.38 -9.91
C CYS A 361 -15.76 2.14 -9.19
N ASN A 362 -16.70 3.07 -9.23
CA ASN A 362 -18.05 2.89 -8.71
C ASN A 362 -18.87 1.95 -9.60
N TRP A 363 -18.59 2.00 -10.92
CA TRP A 363 -19.28 1.21 -11.93
C TRP A 363 -18.27 0.50 -12.85
N PRO A 364 -17.49 -0.48 -12.32
CA PRO A 364 -16.31 -1.02 -13.01
C PRO A 364 -16.62 -1.78 -14.30
N ASP A 365 -17.86 -2.23 -14.49
CA ASP A 365 -18.30 -2.95 -15.68
C ASP A 365 -19.00 -2.06 -16.71
N ASP A 366 -19.41 -0.83 -16.33
CA ASP A 366 -20.09 0.11 -17.18
C ASP A 366 -19.11 0.91 -18.07
N LYS A 367 -19.65 1.43 -19.17
CA LYS A 367 -18.90 2.29 -20.09
C LYS A 367 -19.06 3.74 -19.69
N SER A 368 -18.26 4.19 -18.75
CA SER A 368 -18.23 5.58 -18.31
C SER A 368 -17.45 6.47 -19.28
N TYR A 369 -17.91 7.72 -19.45
CA TYR A 369 -17.25 8.71 -20.29
C TYR A 369 -17.56 10.13 -19.86
N ILE A 370 -16.63 11.05 -20.16
CA ILE A 370 -16.82 12.49 -20.08
C ILE A 370 -17.00 13.02 -21.49
N ASP A 371 -18.03 13.82 -21.75
CA ASP A 371 -18.18 14.58 -22.98
C ASP A 371 -17.66 16.01 -22.79
N ILE A 372 -16.62 16.37 -23.53
CA ILE A 372 -16.05 17.72 -23.56
C ILE A 372 -16.51 18.41 -24.85
N TYR A 373 -17.19 19.53 -24.69
CA TYR A 373 -17.82 20.26 -25.80
C TYR A 373 -16.88 21.30 -26.39
N SER A 374 -16.97 21.48 -27.72
CA SER A 374 -16.25 22.57 -28.40
C SER A 374 -17.14 23.27 -29.42
N ARG A 375 -16.99 24.60 -29.56
CA ARG A 375 -17.67 25.42 -30.55
C ARG A 375 -16.66 26.38 -31.18
N ASN A 376 -16.63 26.45 -32.51
CA ASN A 376 -15.70 27.29 -33.26
C ASN A 376 -14.22 27.13 -32.84
N GLY A 377 -13.80 25.91 -32.51
CA GLY A 377 -12.42 25.60 -32.09
C GLY A 377 -12.11 25.88 -30.62
N HIS A 378 -13.04 26.44 -29.85
CA HIS A 378 -12.91 26.72 -28.43
C HIS A 378 -13.68 25.69 -27.61
N PHE A 379 -13.13 25.27 -26.47
CA PHE A 379 -13.85 24.42 -25.52
C PHE A 379 -14.86 25.25 -24.74
N THR A 380 -16.07 24.71 -24.57
CA THR A 380 -17.21 25.43 -23.95
C THR A 380 -17.66 24.77 -22.64
N GLY A 381 -17.19 23.59 -22.32
CA GLY A 381 -17.54 22.89 -21.09
C GLY A 381 -17.49 21.39 -21.22
N PHE A 382 -18.00 20.70 -20.20
CA PHE A 382 -18.08 19.24 -20.15
C PHE A 382 -19.35 18.75 -19.47
N SER A 383 -19.66 17.47 -19.64
CA SER A 383 -20.61 16.73 -18.81
C SER A 383 -20.10 15.32 -18.51
N PHE A 384 -20.45 14.84 -17.34
CA PHE A 384 -20.18 13.47 -16.89
C PHE A 384 -21.42 12.93 -16.18
N ASN A 385 -21.90 11.78 -16.60
CA ASN A 385 -22.96 11.07 -15.90
C ASN A 385 -22.32 10.14 -14.86
N SER A 386 -22.37 10.55 -13.60
CA SER A 386 -21.76 9.83 -12.49
C SER A 386 -22.61 8.70 -11.94
N GLY A 387 -23.93 8.76 -12.13
CA GLY A 387 -24.87 7.94 -11.38
C GLY A 387 -24.96 8.28 -9.88
N ILE A 388 -24.26 9.35 -9.42
CA ILE A 388 -24.27 9.83 -8.04
C ILE A 388 -25.45 10.79 -7.85
N PRO A 389 -26.47 10.47 -7.00
CA PRO A 389 -27.69 11.26 -6.90
C PRO A 389 -27.48 12.70 -6.42
N SER A 390 -26.43 12.97 -5.62
CA SER A 390 -26.12 14.30 -5.08
C SER A 390 -25.56 15.27 -6.13
N TRP A 391 -25.22 14.80 -7.34
CA TRP A 391 -24.64 15.62 -8.39
C TRP A 391 -25.70 16.03 -9.43
N GLY A 392 -26.44 17.09 -9.13
CA GLY A 392 -27.45 17.67 -10.01
C GLY A 392 -28.61 16.72 -10.35
N ASP A 393 -29.46 17.12 -11.26
CA ASP A 393 -30.57 16.32 -11.75
C ASP A 393 -30.04 15.00 -12.38
N TYR A 394 -30.42 13.88 -11.80
CA TYR A 394 -30.07 12.52 -12.26
C TYR A 394 -28.56 12.16 -12.20
N GLY A 395 -27.77 12.80 -11.33
CA GLY A 395 -26.35 12.48 -11.17
C GLY A 395 -25.48 12.90 -12.36
N VAL A 396 -25.85 13.93 -13.08
CA VAL A 396 -25.06 14.48 -14.20
C VAL A 396 -24.32 15.74 -13.76
N LEU A 397 -23.00 15.62 -13.67
CA LEU A 397 -22.11 16.74 -13.38
C LEU A 397 -21.81 17.53 -14.66
N ARG A 398 -22.01 18.85 -14.64
CA ARG A 398 -21.79 19.75 -15.77
C ARG A 398 -21.01 20.98 -15.36
N SER A 399 -20.19 21.48 -16.27
CA SER A 399 -19.54 22.79 -16.08
C SER A 399 -20.49 23.95 -15.99
N SER A 400 -21.71 23.86 -16.60
CA SER A 400 -22.75 24.85 -16.49
C SER A 400 -23.33 24.99 -15.07
N ASP A 401 -23.21 23.94 -14.27
CA ASP A 401 -23.81 23.84 -12.95
C ASP A 401 -22.71 23.95 -11.85
N GLY A 402 -21.61 24.65 -12.14
CA GLY A 402 -20.47 24.81 -11.21
C GLY A 402 -19.48 23.68 -11.21
N GLY A 403 -19.73 22.58 -11.93
CA GLY A 403 -18.85 21.44 -11.98
C GLY A 403 -17.45 21.77 -12.51
N GLN A 404 -16.43 21.24 -11.86
CA GLN A 404 -15.03 21.41 -12.22
C GLN A 404 -14.41 20.07 -12.64
N LEU A 405 -13.62 20.10 -13.70
CA LEU A 405 -12.88 18.94 -14.20
C LEU A 405 -11.39 19.25 -14.16
N THR A 406 -10.64 18.45 -13.45
CA THR A 406 -9.18 18.55 -13.40
C THR A 406 -8.52 17.18 -13.64
N TYR A 407 -7.19 17.14 -13.67
CA TYR A 407 -6.45 15.89 -13.83
C TYR A 407 -5.15 15.89 -13.06
N VAL A 408 -4.72 14.70 -12.69
CA VAL A 408 -3.43 14.48 -12.02
C VAL A 408 -2.57 13.55 -12.87
N THR A 409 -1.30 13.91 -13.00
CA THR A 409 -0.34 13.08 -13.73
C THR A 409 0.23 11.99 -12.82
N GLN A 410 0.63 10.88 -13.43
CA GLN A 410 1.29 9.81 -12.68
C GLN A 410 2.54 10.29 -11.92
N SER A 411 3.28 11.27 -12.47
CA SER A 411 4.46 11.82 -11.81
C SER A 411 4.13 12.55 -10.52
N SER A 412 2.99 13.24 -10.47
CA SER A 412 2.53 13.98 -9.29
C SER A 412 2.27 13.03 -8.12
N PHE A 413 1.35 12.11 -8.26
CA PHE A 413 1.03 11.20 -7.14
C PHE A 413 2.15 10.17 -6.83
N TYR A 414 3.01 9.82 -7.81
CA TYR A 414 4.19 9.01 -7.51
C TYR A 414 5.26 9.79 -6.72
N LYS A 415 5.35 11.10 -6.92
CA LYS A 415 6.21 11.97 -6.13
C LYS A 415 5.77 11.98 -4.66
N VAL A 416 4.47 12.14 -4.39
CA VAL A 416 3.91 12.05 -3.03
C VAL A 416 4.25 10.72 -2.39
N TRP A 417 3.95 9.61 -3.05
CA TRP A 417 4.32 8.28 -2.54
C TRP A 417 5.79 8.12 -2.19
N LYS A 418 6.68 8.70 -2.98
CA LYS A 418 8.13 8.65 -2.71
C LYS A 418 8.57 9.53 -1.56
N ASN A 419 7.90 10.65 -1.40
CA ASN A 419 8.24 11.67 -0.40
C ASN A 419 7.35 11.60 0.85
N ARG A 420 6.59 10.52 1.03
CA ARG A 420 5.74 10.35 2.21
C ARG A 420 6.53 10.54 3.51
N ALA A 421 5.87 11.08 4.53
CA ALA A 421 6.46 11.47 5.82
C ALA A 421 7.54 12.59 5.74
N HIS A 422 7.56 13.38 4.66
CA HIS A 422 8.35 14.60 4.60
C HIS A 422 7.49 15.81 4.96
N LYS A 423 8.10 16.76 5.69
CA LYS A 423 7.46 18.03 6.06
C LYS A 423 6.88 18.76 4.84
N SER A 424 5.67 19.26 5.00
CA SER A 424 5.07 20.22 4.05
C SER A 424 5.76 21.56 4.16
N LYS A 425 5.85 22.29 3.09
CA LYS A 425 6.24 23.70 3.07
C LYS A 425 5.03 24.67 3.23
N TYR A 426 3.87 24.12 3.44
CA TYR A 426 2.64 24.87 3.70
C TYR A 426 2.13 24.46 5.07
N SER A 427 1.64 25.43 5.80
CA SER A 427 0.79 25.19 6.96
C SER A 427 -0.66 25.10 6.52
N THR A 428 -1.49 24.44 7.29
CA THR A 428 -2.92 24.29 7.00
C THR A 428 -3.71 25.15 7.97
N LEU A 429 -4.62 25.94 7.41
CA LEU A 429 -5.61 26.72 8.14
C LEU A 429 -6.98 26.08 7.96
N SER A 430 -7.56 25.58 9.04
CA SER A 430 -8.97 25.20 9.07
C SER A 430 -9.79 26.44 9.43
N LEU A 431 -10.73 26.83 8.55
CA LEU A 431 -11.51 28.04 8.70
C LEU A 431 -13.01 27.72 8.64
N ASP A 432 -13.70 28.04 9.72
CA ASP A 432 -15.16 28.04 9.77
C ASP A 432 -15.65 29.48 9.79
N ALA A 433 -16.07 29.97 8.63
CA ALA A 433 -16.63 31.28 8.40
C ALA A 433 -17.48 31.27 7.11
N GLN A 434 -18.58 32.02 7.10
CA GLN A 434 -19.35 32.24 5.88
C GLN A 434 -18.72 33.35 5.02
N ASN A 435 -18.24 34.43 5.66
CA ASN A 435 -17.57 35.53 4.99
C ASN A 435 -16.29 35.91 5.75
N ALA A 436 -15.15 35.75 5.11
CA ALA A 436 -13.84 36.13 5.66
C ALA A 436 -12.88 36.52 4.52
N GLU A 437 -11.90 37.37 4.84
CA GLU A 437 -10.85 37.79 3.92
C GLU A 437 -9.48 37.52 4.50
N ILE A 438 -8.55 37.04 3.67
CA ILE A 438 -7.17 36.72 4.05
C ILE A 438 -6.22 37.66 3.31
N TYR A 439 -5.52 38.49 4.06
CA TYR A 439 -4.52 39.44 3.55
C TYR A 439 -3.12 39.00 3.93
N ASN A 440 -2.12 39.33 3.14
CA ASN A 440 -0.71 39.19 3.54
C ASN A 440 -0.27 40.38 4.41
N SER A 441 0.97 40.35 4.92
CA SER A 441 1.57 41.42 5.74
C SER A 441 1.64 42.78 5.04
N ASN A 442 1.57 42.84 3.71
CA ASN A 442 1.57 44.06 2.93
C ASN A 442 0.16 44.62 2.70
N GLY A 443 -0.88 44.03 3.29
CA GLY A 443 -2.27 44.43 3.12
C GLY A 443 -2.88 44.04 1.77
N VAL A 444 -2.28 43.11 1.05
CA VAL A 444 -2.80 42.60 -0.23
C VAL A 444 -3.76 41.46 0.05
N LEU A 445 -4.99 41.55 -0.47
CA LEU A 445 -5.98 40.48 -0.40
C LEU A 445 -5.50 39.26 -1.20
N CYS A 446 -5.30 38.16 -0.50
CA CYS A 446 -4.77 36.91 -1.06
C CYS A 446 -5.85 35.87 -1.31
N ALA A 447 -6.88 35.83 -0.44
CA ALA A 447 -7.99 34.91 -0.55
C ALA A 447 -9.22 35.46 0.20
N ALA A 448 -10.39 34.92 -0.09
CA ALA A 448 -11.62 35.23 0.65
C ALA A 448 -12.56 34.02 0.70
N VAL A 449 -13.38 33.97 1.74
CA VAL A 449 -14.60 33.16 1.78
C VAL A 449 -15.76 34.12 1.62
N LYS A 450 -16.68 33.87 0.68
CA LYS A 450 -17.87 34.66 0.43
C LYS A 450 -19.07 33.76 0.30
N ASP A 451 -20.06 33.95 1.13
CA ASP A 451 -21.24 33.10 1.18
C ASP A 451 -20.85 31.59 1.26
N GLY A 452 -19.84 31.30 2.07
CA GLY A 452 -19.29 29.93 2.22
C GLY A 452 -18.44 29.44 1.04
N VAL A 453 -18.17 30.23 0.00
CA VAL A 453 -17.34 29.85 -1.16
C VAL A 453 -15.96 30.46 -1.05
N PHE A 454 -14.91 29.61 -1.15
CA PHE A 454 -13.53 30.08 -1.14
C PHE A 454 -13.09 30.60 -2.51
N GLU A 455 -12.51 31.80 -2.52
CA GLU A 455 -11.89 32.43 -3.69
C GLU A 455 -10.42 32.73 -3.41
N SER A 456 -9.52 32.27 -4.26
CA SER A 456 -8.11 32.64 -4.20
C SER A 456 -7.75 33.71 -5.23
N TYR A 457 -6.98 34.70 -4.81
CA TYR A 457 -6.43 35.76 -5.65
C TYR A 457 -4.93 35.59 -5.91
N THR A 458 -4.33 34.51 -5.42
CA THR A 458 -2.92 34.13 -5.67
C THR A 458 -2.83 32.65 -6.08
N ASP A 459 -1.76 32.28 -6.77
CA ASP A 459 -1.47 30.88 -7.11
C ASP A 459 -0.90 30.08 -5.91
N GLU A 460 -0.64 30.74 -4.79
CA GLU A 460 0.09 30.15 -3.63
C GLU A 460 -0.84 29.76 -2.49
N ILE A 461 -1.99 30.41 -2.34
CA ILE A 461 -3.01 30.08 -1.34
C ILE A 461 -4.15 29.34 -2.03
N PHE A 462 -4.55 28.20 -1.52
CA PHE A 462 -5.61 27.40 -2.12
C PHE A 462 -6.36 26.57 -1.08
N GLU A 463 -7.65 26.37 -1.33
CA GLU A 463 -8.49 25.45 -0.57
C GLU A 463 -8.24 24.00 -0.96
N ALA A 464 -8.24 23.10 0.02
CA ALA A 464 -8.22 21.66 -0.23
C ALA A 464 -9.49 21.23 -0.97
N LYS A 465 -9.31 20.48 -2.05
CA LYS A 465 -10.39 19.82 -2.79
C LYS A 465 -10.31 18.34 -2.50
N THR A 466 -11.36 17.79 -1.94
CA THR A 466 -11.37 16.39 -1.55
C THR A 466 -12.23 15.54 -2.47
N ILE A 467 -11.86 14.29 -2.56
CA ILE A 467 -12.53 13.25 -3.34
C ILE A 467 -12.92 12.15 -2.38
N ASP A 468 -14.21 11.85 -2.28
CA ASP A 468 -14.76 10.87 -1.33
C ASP A 468 -14.35 11.16 0.13
N MET A 469 -14.32 12.44 0.53
CA MET A 469 -14.04 12.88 1.89
C MET A 469 -14.90 14.11 2.20
N ASP A 470 -15.59 14.09 3.30
CA ASP A 470 -16.42 15.23 3.70
C ASP A 470 -15.63 16.22 4.55
N LEU A 471 -15.94 17.51 4.41
CA LEU A 471 -15.26 18.59 5.09
C LEU A 471 -16.23 19.32 6.02
N ALA A 472 -15.97 19.22 7.31
CA ALA A 472 -16.71 20.00 8.31
C ALA A 472 -16.36 21.50 8.26
N SER A 473 -15.17 21.85 7.73
CA SER A 473 -14.68 23.23 7.61
C SER A 473 -13.76 23.37 6.40
N LYS A 474 -13.51 24.62 5.97
CA LYS A 474 -12.58 24.88 4.85
C LYS A 474 -11.15 24.70 5.30
N LEU A 475 -10.41 23.85 4.60
CA LEU A 475 -8.99 23.71 4.79
C LEU A 475 -8.23 24.49 3.74
N ILE A 476 -7.44 25.45 4.19
CA ILE A 476 -6.69 26.38 3.35
C ILE A 476 -5.20 26.12 3.56
N TYR A 477 -4.47 25.95 2.46
CA TYR A 477 -3.01 25.83 2.50
C TYR A 477 -2.38 27.21 2.38
N LEU A 478 -1.62 27.59 3.42
CA LEU A 478 -0.91 28.85 3.51
C LEU A 478 0.60 28.61 3.39
N PRO A 479 1.31 29.26 2.45
CA PRO A 479 2.77 29.30 2.48
C PRO A 479 3.26 30.03 3.73
N GLU A 480 4.53 29.83 4.07
CA GLU A 480 5.19 30.56 5.15
C GLU A 480 5.04 32.08 4.95
N GLY A 481 4.63 32.82 5.98
CA GLY A 481 4.39 34.26 5.96
C GLY A 481 3.44 34.73 7.03
N ASP A 482 3.25 36.04 7.13
CA ASP A 482 2.31 36.66 8.04
C ASP A 482 1.02 37.03 7.31
N TYR A 483 -0.11 36.69 7.92
CA TYR A 483 -1.43 36.89 7.35
C TYR A 483 -2.35 37.64 8.32
N VAL A 484 -3.28 38.38 7.76
CA VAL A 484 -4.37 39.04 8.49
C VAL A 484 -5.68 38.43 8.01
N LEU A 485 -6.38 37.79 8.91
CA LEU A 485 -7.70 37.23 8.69
C LEU A 485 -8.75 38.23 9.17
N VAL A 486 -9.62 38.64 8.28
CA VAL A 486 -10.69 39.60 8.58
C VAL A 486 -12.03 38.88 8.53
N ASN A 487 -12.71 38.81 9.68
CA ASN A 487 -14.08 38.32 9.77
C ASN A 487 -15.03 39.34 9.18
N LYS A 488 -15.92 38.95 8.32
CA LYS A 488 -16.93 39.79 7.69
C LYS A 488 -18.36 39.49 8.15
N ASP A 489 -18.48 38.48 9.00
CA ASP A 489 -19.74 38.07 9.61
C ASP A 489 -19.89 38.70 11.00
N ASP A 490 -21.16 38.82 11.44
CA ASP A 490 -21.49 39.17 12.83
C ASP A 490 -21.43 37.93 13.77
N SER A 491 -21.01 36.78 13.25
CA SER A 491 -20.86 35.52 13.97
C SER A 491 -19.40 35.26 14.34
N GLU A 492 -19.19 34.37 15.31
CA GLU A 492 -17.87 33.93 15.74
C GLU A 492 -17.10 33.30 14.57
N LEU A 493 -15.86 33.75 14.37
CA LEU A 493 -14.88 33.12 13.50
C LEU A 493 -14.18 32.00 14.26
N SER A 494 -14.09 30.82 13.70
CA SER A 494 -13.23 29.76 14.19
C SER A 494 -12.12 29.46 13.17
N ALA A 495 -10.88 29.67 13.58
CA ALA A 495 -9.71 29.47 12.76
C ALA A 495 -8.69 28.60 13.51
N SER A 496 -8.31 27.45 12.94
CA SER A 496 -7.28 26.58 13.48
C SER A 496 -6.09 26.52 12.54
N LEU A 497 -4.96 27.04 12.99
CA LEU A 497 -3.69 26.97 12.25
C LEU A 497 -2.89 25.75 12.72
N HIS A 498 -2.56 24.87 11.78
CA HIS A 498 -1.79 23.65 12.03
C HIS A 498 -0.35 23.88 11.60
N LEU A 499 0.55 23.77 12.56
CA LEU A 499 2.01 23.84 12.38
C LEU A 499 2.62 22.46 12.66
N ASP A 500 3.89 22.28 12.33
CA ASP A 500 4.58 20.98 12.40
C ASP A 500 4.39 20.18 13.70
N GLU A 501 4.34 20.84 14.85
CA GLU A 501 4.29 20.19 16.19
C GLU A 501 3.14 20.71 17.07
N SER A 502 2.39 21.70 16.59
CA SER A 502 1.32 22.32 17.36
C SER A 502 0.14 22.76 16.49
N THR A 503 -1.02 22.88 17.12
CA THR A 503 -2.20 23.51 16.52
C THR A 503 -2.62 24.67 17.39
N CYS A 504 -2.86 25.81 16.78
CA CYS A 504 -3.43 26.95 17.45
C CYS A 504 -4.83 27.21 16.91
N THR A 505 -5.84 27.11 17.75
CA THR A 505 -7.24 27.42 17.42
C THR A 505 -7.62 28.73 18.05
N VAL A 506 -8.13 29.64 17.23
CA VAL A 506 -8.72 30.92 17.66
C VAL A 506 -10.21 30.87 17.39
N LYS A 507 -10.99 31.15 18.40
CA LYS A 507 -12.41 31.46 18.29
C LYS A 507 -12.58 32.91 18.70
N SER A 508 -13.15 33.73 17.86
CA SER A 508 -13.27 35.15 18.15
C SER A 508 -14.45 35.78 17.40
N LEU A 509 -15.14 36.68 18.08
CA LEU A 509 -16.06 37.62 17.46
C LEU A 509 -15.31 38.83 16.84
N ALA A 510 -13.98 38.82 16.97
CA ALA A 510 -13.12 39.87 16.45
C ALA A 510 -13.24 40.03 14.95
N SER A 511 -13.28 41.29 14.53
CA SER A 511 -13.27 41.63 13.11
C SER A 511 -11.91 41.37 12.44
N VAL A 512 -10.81 41.20 13.20
CA VAL A 512 -9.47 41.01 12.65
C VAL A 512 -8.62 40.05 13.51
N VAL A 513 -8.07 39.02 12.91
CA VAL A 513 -7.11 38.09 13.53
C VAL A 513 -5.83 38.07 12.69
N LYS A 514 -4.67 38.29 13.33
CA LYS A 514 -3.37 38.16 12.67
C LYS A 514 -2.79 36.80 12.92
N LEU A 515 -2.37 36.12 11.86
CA LEU A 515 -1.75 34.81 11.87
C LEU A 515 -0.32 34.90 11.37
N SER A 516 0.64 34.42 12.14
CA SER A 516 2.03 34.31 11.70
C SER A 516 2.33 32.83 11.37
N VAL A 517 2.56 32.56 10.11
CA VAL A 517 2.95 31.23 9.62
C VAL A 517 4.45 31.26 9.38
N ASN A 518 5.21 31.06 10.44
CA ASN A 518 6.66 30.97 10.38
C ASN A 518 7.08 29.51 10.46
N GLY A 519 8.16 29.14 9.80
CA GLY A 519 8.74 27.79 9.87
C GLY A 519 9.32 27.45 11.27
N ASP A 520 9.21 28.35 12.22
CA ASP A 520 9.58 28.21 13.63
C ASP A 520 8.29 28.04 14.49
N PRO A 521 8.30 27.32 15.61
CA PRO A 521 7.10 26.99 16.39
C PRO A 521 6.37 28.20 17.01
N ASP A 522 6.84 29.41 16.80
CA ASP A 522 6.21 30.64 17.31
C ASP A 522 4.96 31.00 16.51
N VAL A 523 3.79 30.75 17.08
CA VAL A 523 2.50 31.22 16.55
C VAL A 523 2.16 32.54 17.21
N LYS A 524 2.16 33.63 16.44
CA LYS A 524 1.70 34.93 16.92
C LYS A 524 0.29 35.20 16.45
N ILE A 525 -0.65 35.26 17.37
CA ILE A 525 -2.04 35.60 17.11
C ILE A 525 -2.32 36.95 17.78
N SER A 526 -2.75 37.92 17.00
CA SER A 526 -3.15 39.24 17.49
C SER A 526 -4.62 39.46 17.23
N ALA A 527 -5.40 39.68 18.26
CA ALA A 527 -6.82 40.08 18.17
C ALA A 527 -6.96 41.56 18.53
N MET A 528 -7.96 42.24 17.96
CA MET A 528 -8.16 43.69 18.21
C MET A 528 -9.02 43.95 19.44
N ALA A 529 -8.90 45.18 19.98
CA ALA A 529 -9.58 45.65 21.20
C ALA A 529 -11.11 45.46 21.21
N GLY A 530 -11.63 44.98 22.29
CA GLY A 530 -13.06 44.84 22.56
C GLY A 530 -13.68 43.48 22.26
N ASP A 531 -12.89 42.55 21.73
CA ASP A 531 -13.36 41.25 21.28
C ASP A 531 -13.08 40.16 22.33
N SER A 532 -14.07 39.30 22.57
CA SER A 532 -13.87 38.05 23.31
C SER A 532 -13.09 37.07 22.43
N TYR A 533 -12.14 36.40 23.02
CA TYR A 533 -11.36 35.37 22.34
C TYR A 533 -11.22 34.11 23.20
N SER A 534 -11.11 32.99 22.53
CA SER A 534 -10.61 31.75 23.12
C SER A 534 -9.48 31.24 22.25
N VAL A 535 -8.31 31.05 22.83
CA VAL A 535 -7.14 30.50 22.14
C VAL A 535 -6.81 29.17 22.79
N THR A 536 -6.93 28.10 22.01
CA THR A 536 -6.54 26.75 22.44
C THR A 536 -5.32 26.32 21.65
N VAL A 537 -4.26 25.94 22.36
CA VAL A 537 -3.05 25.42 21.75
C VAL A 537 -2.83 23.99 22.22
N ASN A 538 -2.69 23.09 21.25
CA ASN A 538 -2.41 21.67 21.46
C ASN A 538 -1.02 21.37 20.92
N GLY A 539 -0.08 20.98 21.80
CA GLY A 539 1.25 20.49 21.46
C GLY A 539 1.47 19.06 21.97
N GLU A 540 2.65 18.48 21.76
CA GLU A 540 2.97 17.13 22.23
C GLU A 540 2.71 16.96 23.75
N GLY A 541 1.52 16.46 24.11
CA GLY A 541 1.16 16.05 25.47
C GLY A 541 0.59 17.14 26.38
N SER A 542 0.35 18.35 25.90
CA SER A 542 -0.29 19.42 26.68
C SER A 542 -1.34 20.16 25.85
N GLU A 543 -2.45 20.46 26.49
CA GLU A 543 -3.50 21.35 25.98
C GLU A 543 -3.50 22.60 26.89
N TYR A 544 -3.47 23.76 26.28
CA TYR A 544 -3.59 25.04 26.96
C TYR A 544 -4.71 25.87 26.32
N THR A 545 -5.62 26.37 27.12
CA THR A 545 -6.70 27.26 26.66
C THR A 545 -6.64 28.57 27.46
N ALA A 546 -6.54 29.69 26.76
CA ALA A 546 -6.68 31.02 27.31
C ALA A 546 -7.98 31.65 26.81
N GLU A 547 -8.79 32.17 27.72
CA GLU A 547 -10.02 32.92 27.44
C GLU A 547 -9.88 34.31 28.01
N GLY A 548 -10.34 35.33 27.32
CA GLY A 548 -10.27 36.70 27.82
C GLY A 548 -10.84 37.72 26.87
N TYR A 549 -10.66 39.00 27.21
CA TYR A 549 -10.99 40.15 26.40
C TYR A 549 -9.71 40.95 26.15
N VAL A 550 -9.61 41.47 24.91
CA VAL A 550 -8.53 42.40 24.55
C VAL A 550 -9.02 43.81 24.82
N ASP A 551 -8.34 44.57 25.66
CA ASP A 551 -8.72 45.94 25.98
C ASP A 551 -8.30 46.94 24.89
N ALA A 552 -8.72 48.23 25.05
CA ALA A 552 -8.72 49.26 23.99
C ALA A 552 -7.34 49.56 23.36
N ASP A 553 -6.23 49.14 24.00
CA ASP A 553 -4.84 49.44 23.58
C ASP A 553 -4.00 48.17 23.34
N GLY A 554 -4.57 46.95 23.53
CA GLY A 554 -3.82 45.71 23.56
C GLY A 554 -3.95 44.84 22.33
N THR A 555 -2.84 44.31 21.89
CA THR A 555 -2.76 43.16 21.00
C THR A 555 -2.41 41.96 21.87
N LEU A 556 -3.28 40.97 21.98
CA LEU A 556 -2.91 39.70 22.60
C LEU A 556 -1.94 38.98 21.66
N ILE A 557 -0.76 38.70 22.16
CA ILE A 557 0.21 37.88 21.47
C ILE A 557 0.35 36.59 22.27
N VAL A 558 0.01 35.47 21.64
CA VAL A 558 0.29 34.13 22.20
C VAL A 558 1.60 33.68 21.58
N GLU A 559 2.66 33.62 22.39
CA GLU A 559 3.98 33.12 21.99
C GLU A 559 4.17 31.70 22.47
N ASN A 560 4.62 30.82 21.60
CA ASN A 560 5.04 29.48 21.96
C ASN A 560 6.56 29.50 22.15
N ASP A 561 7.03 29.45 23.38
CA ASP A 561 8.46 29.39 23.72
C ASP A 561 9.00 27.95 23.87
N GLY A 562 8.21 26.97 23.47
CA GLY A 562 8.60 25.54 23.45
C GLY A 562 8.39 24.78 24.75
N GLU A 563 8.08 25.41 25.89
CA GLU A 563 7.79 24.73 27.16
C GLU A 563 6.53 25.25 27.89
N GLU A 564 6.13 26.50 27.73
CA GLU A 564 4.90 27.07 28.30
C GLU A 564 4.34 28.18 27.40
N PHE A 565 3.01 28.15 27.15
CA PHE A 565 2.31 29.27 26.53
C PHE A 565 2.02 30.31 27.59
N THR A 566 2.70 31.42 27.57
CA THR A 566 2.35 32.57 28.41
C THR A 566 1.61 33.61 27.57
N PRO A 567 0.30 33.85 27.84
CA PRO A 567 -0.33 35.05 27.33
C PRO A 567 0.40 36.26 27.93
N ASN A 568 0.94 37.14 27.10
CA ASN A 568 1.35 38.45 27.60
C ASN A 568 0.10 39.26 27.93
N GLU A 569 -0.44 39.06 29.14
CA GLU A 569 -1.46 39.93 29.69
C GLU A 569 -0.77 41.21 30.17
N THR A 570 -1.19 42.36 29.67
CA THR A 570 -1.03 43.62 30.40
C THR A 570 -1.97 43.50 31.63
N PRO A 571 -1.50 43.64 32.87
CA PRO A 571 -2.33 43.44 34.05
C PRO A 571 -3.54 44.37 34.01
N ALA A 572 -4.73 43.82 34.04
CA ALA A 572 -5.89 44.60 34.43
C ALA A 572 -5.70 44.99 35.88
N ASP A 573 -5.82 46.30 36.18
CA ASP A 573 -5.79 46.85 37.53
C ASP A 573 -6.81 46.11 38.42
N ASP A 574 -6.35 45.79 39.63
CA ASP A 574 -7.06 45.16 40.70
C ASP A 574 -8.50 45.67 40.84
N ALA A 575 -9.47 44.83 40.59
CA ALA A 575 -10.82 44.97 41.14
C ALA A 575 -11.11 43.74 41.96
N ASP A 576 -11.20 44.00 43.27
CA ASP A 576 -11.52 43.12 44.35
C ASP A 576 -12.49 41.97 44.01
N ALA A 577 -12.04 40.73 44.08
CA ALA A 577 -12.90 39.58 44.16
C ALA A 577 -12.77 38.97 45.57
N GLU A 578 -13.79 39.15 46.38
CA GLU A 578 -13.95 38.52 47.69
C GLU A 578 -13.93 36.99 47.54
N GLU A 579 -13.05 36.40 48.33
CA GLU A 579 -12.94 34.96 48.57
C GLU A 579 -14.19 34.49 49.37
N GLU A 580 -15.13 33.80 48.73
CA GLU A 580 -16.09 32.95 49.48
C GLU A 580 -15.54 31.53 49.59
N ALA A 581 -15.07 31.26 50.82
CA ALA A 581 -14.71 29.92 51.25
C ALA A 581 -15.96 29.04 51.36
N VAL A 582 -16.05 28.01 50.57
CA VAL A 582 -17.02 26.92 50.80
C VAL A 582 -16.33 25.82 51.60
N THR A 583 -16.72 25.75 52.86
CA THR A 583 -16.36 24.70 53.83
C THR A 583 -16.98 23.37 53.44
N ASP A 584 -16.20 22.33 53.66
CA ASP A 584 -16.59 20.92 53.75
C ASP A 584 -17.88 20.66 54.52
N LEU A 585 -18.72 19.81 54.01
CA LEU A 585 -19.67 19.03 54.77
C LEU A 585 -19.61 17.57 54.36
N ASP A 586 -19.08 16.86 55.34
CA ASP A 586 -18.94 15.42 55.44
C ASP A 586 -20.29 14.71 55.66
N SER A 587 -20.37 13.53 55.09
CA SER A 587 -21.08 12.29 55.48
C SER A 587 -22.47 12.35 56.19
N SER A 588 -23.42 11.60 55.74
CA SER A 588 -23.83 10.29 56.29
C SER A 588 -25.31 9.95 56.00
N SER A 589 -25.51 8.66 55.82
CA SER A 589 -26.64 7.78 56.17
C SER A 589 -27.94 7.88 55.32
N ALA A 590 -28.20 6.86 54.57
CA ALA A 590 -28.97 5.65 54.87
C ALA A 590 -30.51 5.79 54.81
N ALA A 591 -31.08 4.88 54.02
CA ALA A 591 -32.39 4.24 54.14
C ALA A 591 -33.66 5.07 53.83
N GLU A 592 -34.30 4.80 52.73
CA GLU A 592 -35.44 3.89 52.48
C GLU A 592 -35.62 3.64 50.98
#